data_4b93bbb74d47bf13765e33e33367b71e
#
_entry.id   4b93bbb74d47bf13765e33e33367b71e
#
_cell.length_a   1.000
_cell.length_b   1.000
_cell.length_c   1.000
_cell.angle_alpha   90.00
_cell.angle_beta   90.00
_cell.angle_gamma   90.00
#
_symmetry.space_group_name_H-M   'P 1'
#
loop_
_entity.id
_entity.type
_entity.pdbx_description
1 polymer ?
#
loop_
_entity_poly.entity_id
_entity_poly.type
_entity_poly.pdbx_seq_one_letter_code
_entity_poly.pdbx_strand_id
1 'polypeptide(L)'
;MTKKEKELFKSLCSFKENTFDKKLLSAATPNVLGHLFFNRMQATAYGTLKKHGLAGAVNREFANSLKAAYERNIEKNRDFFTCVRYLGEILSDCGDKYAMLKGAYLCRVYPEGCRTSNDIDLLVKPEDVTEIGNRLSSAGFKQGNIRNGEFKAASRREIIESKMTRGETVPYIKEVGLPAMRFLEVDINFSLDYKPGDTGLVCEMINNAVTEEFDDLRVRTLRRDDFFIHLCSHLYKEATTLPWVEMMRDMTAYKYADIYLLLSDADREQTERLFERARELGTEKICAFAVIETSRLFKLDNSYAAAAAEEILKDDPEFIRTVISPNDKKKYIFTEKDIVKRFFAKNRKVLLKEAGSIENA
;
A
#
# COMPACT_ATOMS: atom_id res chain seq x y z
N MET A 1 -4.86 -14.45 18.74
CA MET A 1 -5.93 -13.49 19.13
C MET A 1 -7.25 -14.21 19.32
N THR A 2 -8.02 -13.84 20.35
CA THR A 2 -9.41 -14.28 20.55
C THR A 2 -10.33 -13.68 19.48
N LYS A 3 -11.56 -14.20 19.35
CA LYS A 3 -12.55 -13.64 18.42
C LYS A 3 -12.80 -12.15 18.69
N LYS A 4 -12.95 -11.77 19.97
CA LYS A 4 -13.22 -10.39 20.38
C LYS A 4 -12.04 -9.45 20.10
N GLU A 5 -10.80 -9.89 20.28
CA GLU A 5 -9.60 -9.13 19.91
C GLU A 5 -9.51 -8.88 18.40
N LYS A 6 -9.85 -9.89 17.57
CA LYS A 6 -9.89 -9.74 16.11
C LYS A 6 -10.95 -8.72 15.68
N GLU A 7 -12.13 -8.76 16.28
CA GLU A 7 -13.20 -7.80 15.99
C GLU A 7 -12.83 -6.38 16.46
N LEU A 8 -12.16 -6.23 17.62
CA LEU A 8 -11.63 -4.93 18.04
C LEU A 8 -10.59 -4.40 17.03
N PHE A 9 -9.63 -5.24 16.63
CA PHE A 9 -8.62 -4.86 15.62
C PHE A 9 -9.30 -4.35 14.34
N LYS A 10 -10.25 -5.12 13.78
CA LYS A 10 -11.01 -4.73 12.58
C LYS A 10 -11.74 -3.41 12.77
N SER A 11 -12.44 -3.23 13.91
CA SER A 11 -13.17 -1.99 14.19
C SER A 11 -12.26 -0.78 14.35
N LEU A 12 -11.07 -0.95 14.95
CA LEU A 12 -10.09 0.12 15.09
C LEU A 12 -9.44 0.51 13.74
N CYS A 13 -9.32 -0.45 12.82
CA CYS A 13 -8.78 -0.23 11.48
C CYS A 13 -9.80 0.36 10.50
N SER A 14 -11.10 0.14 10.73
CA SER A 14 -12.20 0.61 9.85
C SER A 14 -12.58 2.07 10.16
N PHE A 15 -11.66 3.00 9.90
CA PHE A 15 -11.73 4.41 10.32
C PHE A 15 -12.81 5.25 9.62
N LYS A 16 -13.41 4.76 8.53
CA LYS A 16 -14.53 5.43 7.86
C LYS A 16 -15.87 5.15 8.55
N GLU A 17 -15.97 4.04 9.34
CA GLU A 17 -17.17 3.68 10.05
C GLU A 17 -17.71 4.80 10.96
N ASN A 18 -19.04 4.99 10.95
CA ASN A 18 -19.73 6.00 11.77
C ASN A 18 -20.18 5.45 13.11
N THR A 19 -20.13 4.14 13.31
CA THR A 19 -20.52 3.46 14.55
C THR A 19 -19.38 2.64 15.12
N PHE A 20 -19.33 2.51 16.45
CA PHE A 20 -18.33 1.71 17.14
C PHE A 20 -19.00 0.93 18.29
N ASP A 21 -18.85 -0.39 18.31
CA ASP A 21 -19.32 -1.20 19.42
C ASP A 21 -18.37 -1.07 20.62
N LYS A 22 -18.78 -0.26 21.60
CA LYS A 22 -18.02 -0.01 22.84
C LYS A 22 -17.72 -1.27 23.65
N LYS A 23 -18.52 -2.35 23.49
CA LYS A 23 -18.28 -3.63 24.19
C LYS A 23 -16.97 -4.29 23.76
N LEU A 24 -16.45 -3.95 22.58
CA LEU A 24 -15.18 -4.46 22.08
C LEU A 24 -13.97 -3.90 22.84
N LEU A 25 -14.09 -2.71 23.47
CA LEU A 25 -12.98 -2.05 24.15
C LEU A 25 -12.38 -2.87 25.31
N SER A 26 -13.16 -3.76 25.92
CA SER A 26 -12.63 -4.69 26.94
C SER A 26 -11.61 -5.70 26.40
N ALA A 27 -11.45 -5.78 25.06
CA ALA A 27 -10.42 -6.59 24.40
C ALA A 27 -9.17 -5.77 23.99
N ALA A 28 -9.01 -4.53 24.51
CA ALA A 28 -7.82 -3.70 24.28
C ALA A 28 -6.62 -4.25 25.07
N THR A 29 -6.03 -5.31 24.57
CA THR A 29 -4.90 -6.06 25.17
C THR A 29 -3.57 -5.69 24.51
N PRO A 30 -2.41 -5.98 25.16
CA PRO A 30 -1.11 -5.85 24.54
C PRO A 30 -0.97 -6.63 23.21
N ASN A 31 -1.69 -7.74 23.08
CA ASN A 31 -1.69 -8.53 21.86
C ASN A 31 -2.34 -7.77 20.68
N VAL A 32 -3.48 -7.10 20.90
CA VAL A 32 -4.11 -6.21 19.90
C VAL A 32 -3.19 -5.05 19.57
N LEU A 33 -2.57 -4.43 20.58
CA LEU A 33 -1.62 -3.33 20.39
C LEU A 33 -0.45 -3.76 19.49
N GLY A 34 0.18 -4.91 19.78
CA GLY A 34 1.25 -5.46 18.98
C GLY A 34 0.84 -5.71 17.52
N HIS A 35 -0.36 -6.24 17.28
CA HIS A 35 -0.88 -6.43 15.94
C HIS A 35 -1.14 -5.10 15.20
N LEU A 36 -1.61 -4.05 15.89
CA LEU A 36 -1.78 -2.72 15.30
C LEU A 36 -0.44 -2.14 14.85
N PHE A 37 0.62 -2.25 15.68
CA PHE A 37 1.96 -1.80 15.32
C PHE A 37 2.57 -2.62 14.18
N PHE A 38 2.49 -3.94 14.25
CA PHE A 38 2.99 -4.83 13.19
C PHE A 38 2.36 -4.52 11.82
N ASN A 39 1.07 -4.20 11.83
CA ASN A 39 0.29 -3.87 10.63
C ASN A 39 0.31 -2.39 10.24
N ARG A 40 1.08 -1.55 10.93
CA ARG A 40 1.18 -0.10 10.70
C ARG A 40 -0.17 0.65 10.81
N MET A 41 -1.09 0.13 11.66
CA MET A 41 -2.43 0.70 11.88
C MET A 41 -2.59 1.41 13.23
N GLN A 42 -1.51 1.55 14.00
CA GLN A 42 -1.53 2.12 15.36
C GLN A 42 -2.06 3.56 15.40
N ALA A 43 -1.62 4.40 14.46
CA ALA A 43 -2.07 5.78 14.40
C ALA A 43 -3.51 5.90 13.88
N THR A 44 -3.89 5.09 12.89
CA THR A 44 -5.27 4.96 12.39
C THR A 44 -6.20 4.52 13.52
N ALA A 45 -5.79 3.54 14.32
CA ALA A 45 -6.56 3.08 15.48
C ALA A 45 -6.78 4.19 16.51
N TYR A 46 -5.79 5.05 16.76
CA TYR A 46 -5.98 6.23 17.60
C TYR A 46 -6.97 7.22 16.99
N GLY A 47 -6.82 7.50 15.69
CA GLY A 47 -7.75 8.37 14.94
C GLY A 47 -9.20 7.88 15.05
N THR A 48 -9.43 6.56 14.95
CA THR A 48 -10.74 5.94 15.14
C THR A 48 -11.26 6.14 16.58
N LEU A 49 -10.44 5.87 17.59
CA LEU A 49 -10.83 6.13 18.99
C LEU A 49 -11.15 7.61 19.23
N LYS A 50 -10.36 8.53 18.68
CA LYS A 50 -10.58 9.98 18.77
C LYS A 50 -11.90 10.39 18.10
N LYS A 51 -12.16 9.90 16.86
CA LYS A 51 -13.39 10.15 16.12
C LYS A 51 -14.65 9.80 16.93
N HIS A 52 -14.60 8.70 17.67
CA HIS A 52 -15.73 8.21 18.46
C HIS A 52 -15.72 8.68 19.94
N GLY A 53 -14.75 9.51 20.35
CA GLY A 53 -14.64 9.97 21.75
C GLY A 53 -14.28 8.85 22.75
N LEU A 54 -13.56 7.82 22.29
CA LEU A 54 -13.30 6.57 23.04
C LEU A 54 -11.86 6.43 23.53
N ALA A 55 -10.99 7.41 23.31
CA ALA A 55 -9.59 7.32 23.73
C ALA A 55 -9.41 7.12 25.24
N GLY A 56 -10.30 7.68 26.07
CA GLY A 56 -10.31 7.47 27.52
C GLY A 56 -11.02 6.19 27.99
N ALA A 57 -11.61 5.43 27.08
CA ALA A 57 -12.39 4.21 27.42
C ALA A 57 -11.56 2.91 27.32
N VAL A 58 -10.28 3.00 26.95
CA VAL A 58 -9.30 1.90 26.98
C VAL A 58 -8.27 2.13 28.07
N ASN A 59 -7.47 1.10 28.41
CA ASN A 59 -6.43 1.29 29.41
C ASN A 59 -5.39 2.35 28.95
N ARG A 60 -4.81 3.04 29.93
CA ARG A 60 -3.91 4.20 29.72
C ARG A 60 -2.72 3.88 28.83
N GLU A 61 -2.09 2.74 29.03
CA GLU A 61 -0.91 2.30 28.26
C GLU A 61 -1.24 2.08 26.78
N PHE A 62 -2.38 1.43 26.50
CA PHE A 62 -2.90 1.22 25.16
C PHE A 62 -3.17 2.55 24.47
N ALA A 63 -3.92 3.46 25.15
CA ALA A 63 -4.23 4.78 24.61
C ALA A 63 -2.98 5.62 24.34
N ASN A 64 -2.05 5.69 25.30
CA ASN A 64 -0.82 6.49 25.18
C ASN A 64 0.10 5.99 24.06
N SER A 65 0.23 4.67 23.91
CA SER A 65 1.05 4.09 22.82
C SER A 65 0.52 4.46 21.44
N LEU A 66 -0.80 4.38 21.25
CA LEU A 66 -1.44 4.76 20.01
C LEU A 66 -1.39 6.27 19.76
N LYS A 67 -1.60 7.08 20.82
CA LYS A 67 -1.51 8.55 20.77
C LYS A 67 -0.12 9.01 20.34
N ALA A 68 0.92 8.48 20.95
CA ALA A 68 2.30 8.82 20.60
C ALA A 68 2.63 8.51 19.14
N ALA A 69 2.12 7.39 18.60
CA ALA A 69 2.31 7.06 17.19
C ALA A 69 1.54 8.02 16.27
N TYR A 70 0.33 8.41 16.65
CA TYR A 70 -0.50 9.36 15.91
C TYR A 70 0.16 10.76 15.85
N GLU A 71 0.63 11.27 17.00
CA GLU A 71 1.30 12.57 17.11
C GLU A 71 2.60 12.59 16.29
N ARG A 72 3.39 11.51 16.36
CA ARG A 72 4.59 11.35 15.53
C ARG A 72 4.28 11.35 14.04
N ASN A 73 3.17 10.76 13.62
CA ASN A 73 2.78 10.80 12.21
C ASN A 73 2.43 12.22 11.77
N ILE A 74 1.79 13.03 12.62
CA ILE A 74 1.50 14.45 12.29
C ILE A 74 2.79 15.21 12.07
N GLU A 75 3.76 15.10 12.99
CA GLU A 75 5.07 15.75 12.86
C GLU A 75 5.78 15.28 11.58
N LYS A 76 5.80 13.99 11.34
CA LYS A 76 6.45 13.42 10.18
C LYS A 76 5.81 13.85 8.86
N ASN A 77 4.49 13.96 8.80
CA ASN A 77 3.79 14.39 7.59
C ASN A 77 4.13 15.83 7.19
N ARG A 78 4.44 16.72 8.14
CA ARG A 78 4.94 18.08 7.83
C ARG A 78 6.24 18.02 7.03
N ASP A 79 7.20 17.23 7.49
CA ASP A 79 8.48 17.03 6.81
C ASP A 79 8.31 16.29 5.48
N PHE A 80 7.44 15.26 5.46
CA PHE A 80 7.14 14.51 4.26
C PHE A 80 6.54 15.39 3.16
N PHE A 81 5.59 16.26 3.47
CA PHE A 81 5.02 17.17 2.47
C PHE A 81 6.02 18.25 2.01
N THR A 82 6.96 18.64 2.86
CA THR A 82 8.10 19.46 2.44
C THR A 82 8.95 18.72 1.40
N CYS A 83 9.19 17.42 1.60
CA CYS A 83 9.88 16.57 0.63
C CYS A 83 9.09 16.36 -0.66
N VAL A 84 7.77 16.17 -0.59
CA VAL A 84 6.91 16.04 -1.78
C VAL A 84 6.95 17.32 -2.62
N ARG A 85 6.87 18.49 -1.99
CA ARG A 85 7.00 19.81 -2.66
C ARG A 85 8.36 19.95 -3.33
N TYR A 86 9.43 19.68 -2.60
CA TYR A 86 10.79 19.72 -3.12
C TYR A 86 10.97 18.80 -4.34
N LEU A 87 10.44 17.57 -4.29
CA LEU A 87 10.48 16.68 -5.43
C LEU A 87 9.65 17.19 -6.61
N GLY A 88 8.48 17.78 -6.34
CA GLY A 88 7.64 18.42 -7.36
C GLY A 88 8.37 19.58 -8.08
N GLU A 89 9.19 20.36 -7.37
CA GLU A 89 10.03 21.42 -7.95
C GLU A 89 11.11 20.83 -8.86
N ILE A 90 11.81 19.76 -8.44
CA ILE A 90 12.83 19.07 -9.26
C ILE A 90 12.22 18.53 -10.56
N LEU A 91 10.99 18.05 -10.51
CA LEU A 91 10.31 17.41 -11.62
C LEU A 91 9.32 18.34 -12.36
N SER A 92 9.34 19.65 -12.08
CA SER A 92 8.37 20.61 -12.64
C SER A 92 8.30 20.61 -14.17
N ASP A 93 9.43 20.42 -14.84
CA ASP A 93 9.52 20.38 -16.31
C ASP A 93 9.30 18.97 -16.90
N CYS A 94 9.03 17.98 -16.06
CA CYS A 94 8.83 16.58 -16.50
C CYS A 94 7.38 16.23 -16.81
N GLY A 95 6.47 17.19 -16.68
CA GLY A 95 5.08 17.19 -17.10
C GLY A 95 4.37 15.83 -17.13
N ASP A 96 4.37 15.18 -18.27
CA ASP A 96 3.63 13.95 -18.57
C ASP A 96 4.44 12.65 -18.45
N LYS A 97 5.63 12.69 -17.81
CA LYS A 97 6.57 11.55 -17.75
C LYS A 97 6.42 10.70 -16.51
N TYR A 98 5.74 11.21 -15.47
CA TYR A 98 5.62 10.54 -14.18
C TYR A 98 4.28 10.80 -13.48
N ALA A 99 3.99 9.99 -12.47
CA ALA A 99 2.97 10.25 -11.46
C ALA A 99 3.52 9.87 -10.07
N MET A 100 3.25 10.70 -9.06
CA MET A 100 3.51 10.36 -7.65
C MET A 100 2.43 9.41 -7.17
N LEU A 101 2.83 8.40 -6.42
CA LEU A 101 1.95 7.33 -5.96
C LEU A 101 1.78 7.35 -4.44
N LYS A 102 0.91 6.47 -3.95
CA LYS A 102 0.76 6.08 -2.54
C LYS A 102 0.84 7.26 -1.55
N GLY A 103 1.94 7.33 -0.76
CA GLY A 103 2.10 8.27 0.34
C GLY A 103 1.93 9.73 -0.06
N ALA A 104 2.43 10.14 -1.22
CA ALA A 104 2.36 11.52 -1.68
C ALA A 104 0.90 12.03 -1.80
N TYR A 105 -0.01 11.18 -2.24
CA TYR A 105 -1.44 11.47 -2.33
C TYR A 105 -2.20 11.02 -1.07
N LEU A 106 -2.04 9.75 -0.66
CA LEU A 106 -2.85 9.16 0.40
C LEU A 106 -2.71 9.86 1.75
N CYS A 107 -1.52 10.36 2.11
CA CYS A 107 -1.33 11.08 3.37
C CYS A 107 -2.14 12.38 3.46
N ARG A 108 -2.63 12.91 2.32
CA ARG A 108 -3.52 14.08 2.27
C ARG A 108 -5.01 13.72 2.35
N VAL A 109 -5.40 12.57 1.80
CA VAL A 109 -6.82 12.16 1.78
C VAL A 109 -7.24 11.32 2.99
N TYR A 110 -6.28 10.75 3.72
CA TYR A 110 -6.55 10.15 5.03
C TYR A 110 -6.88 11.20 6.09
N PRO A 111 -7.64 10.84 7.14
CA PRO A 111 -7.74 11.68 8.33
C PRO A 111 -6.34 12.00 8.88
N GLU A 112 -6.15 13.24 9.33
CA GLU A 112 -4.86 13.72 9.84
C GLU A 112 -4.18 12.71 10.78
N GLY A 113 -2.89 12.49 10.61
CA GLY A 113 -2.07 11.59 11.43
C GLY A 113 -2.33 10.09 11.22
N CYS A 114 -3.40 9.68 10.51
CA CYS A 114 -3.74 8.27 10.34
C CYS A 114 -2.85 7.53 9.32
N ARG A 115 -2.23 8.25 8.40
CA ARG A 115 -1.32 7.69 7.36
C ARG A 115 -0.05 8.52 7.28
N THR A 116 1.09 7.88 7.11
CA THR A 116 2.39 8.52 6.83
C THR A 116 3.19 7.66 5.86
N SER A 117 4.22 8.23 5.23
CA SER A 117 5.19 7.50 4.42
C SER A 117 6.62 7.84 4.81
N ASN A 118 7.58 7.00 4.37
CA ASN A 118 9.01 7.23 4.50
C ASN A 118 9.64 7.60 3.16
N ASP A 119 8.96 7.23 2.09
CA ASP A 119 9.39 7.19 0.71
C ASP A 119 8.38 7.90 -0.18
N ILE A 120 8.82 8.36 -1.33
CA ILE A 120 7.96 8.85 -2.40
C ILE A 120 8.10 7.89 -3.57
N ASP A 121 7.03 7.14 -3.85
CA ASP A 121 6.98 6.29 -5.03
C ASP A 121 6.61 7.12 -6.27
N LEU A 122 7.34 6.94 -7.35
CA LEU A 122 7.03 7.45 -8.68
C LEU A 122 6.68 6.31 -9.61
N LEU A 123 5.62 6.45 -10.39
CA LEU A 123 5.43 5.68 -11.62
C LEU A 123 5.99 6.53 -12.75
N VAL A 124 6.86 5.96 -13.57
CA VAL A 124 7.58 6.67 -14.64
C VAL A 124 7.46 5.87 -15.93
N LYS A 125 7.23 6.53 -17.07
CA LYS A 125 7.28 5.86 -18.36
C LYS A 125 8.65 5.20 -18.56
N PRO A 126 8.75 3.96 -19.04
CA PRO A 126 10.01 3.24 -19.16
C PRO A 126 11.10 4.00 -19.93
N GLU A 127 10.72 4.72 -20.98
CA GLU A 127 11.61 5.56 -21.80
C GLU A 127 12.16 6.77 -21.03
N ASP A 128 11.44 7.28 -20.04
CA ASP A 128 11.79 8.48 -19.27
C ASP A 128 12.55 8.19 -17.96
N VAL A 129 12.72 6.92 -17.58
CA VAL A 129 13.40 6.50 -16.32
C VAL A 129 14.80 7.10 -16.22
N THR A 130 15.53 7.16 -17.33
CA THR A 130 16.91 7.70 -17.35
C THR A 130 16.91 9.22 -17.15
N GLU A 131 15.96 9.93 -17.75
CA GLU A 131 15.84 11.39 -17.59
C GLU A 131 15.48 11.76 -16.15
N ILE A 132 14.45 11.12 -15.59
CA ILE A 132 14.03 11.34 -14.20
C ILE A 132 15.19 11.02 -13.24
N GLY A 133 15.89 9.89 -13.45
CA GLY A 133 17.06 9.52 -12.65
C GLY A 133 18.21 10.54 -12.72
N ASN A 134 18.46 11.11 -13.90
CA ASN A 134 19.47 12.16 -14.06
C ASN A 134 19.09 13.46 -13.34
N ARG A 135 17.81 13.85 -13.36
CA ARG A 135 17.33 15.03 -12.60
C ARG A 135 17.50 14.82 -11.10
N LEU A 136 17.11 13.65 -10.57
CA LEU A 136 17.35 13.31 -9.18
C LEU A 136 18.85 13.36 -8.82
N SER A 137 19.70 12.78 -9.66
CA SER A 137 21.15 12.79 -9.46
C SER A 137 21.72 14.20 -9.46
N SER A 138 21.27 15.06 -10.38
CA SER A 138 21.67 16.50 -10.43
C SER A 138 21.21 17.28 -9.21
N ALA A 139 20.07 16.88 -8.60
CA ALA A 139 19.57 17.42 -7.34
C ALA A 139 20.28 16.85 -6.09
N GLY A 140 21.29 15.99 -6.27
CA GLY A 140 22.13 15.43 -5.21
C GLY A 140 21.65 14.12 -4.61
N PHE A 141 20.67 13.45 -5.24
CA PHE A 141 20.29 12.09 -4.85
C PHE A 141 21.32 11.07 -5.34
N LYS A 142 21.48 9.99 -4.58
CA LYS A 142 22.37 8.87 -4.91
C LYS A 142 21.61 7.55 -4.81
N GLN A 143 21.87 6.62 -5.72
CA GLN A 143 21.26 5.30 -5.64
C GLN A 143 21.90 4.44 -4.56
N GLY A 144 21.05 3.85 -3.70
CA GLY A 144 21.50 3.03 -2.57
C GLY A 144 20.37 2.65 -1.63
N ASN A 145 20.74 2.25 -0.42
CA ASN A 145 19.81 1.84 0.62
C ASN A 145 20.20 2.46 1.96
N ILE A 146 19.23 2.65 2.84
CA ILE A 146 19.49 2.99 4.25
C ILE A 146 19.65 1.70 5.05
N ARG A 147 20.81 1.49 5.65
CA ARG A 147 21.10 0.34 6.53
C ARG A 147 21.62 0.87 7.88
N ASN A 148 20.95 0.50 8.95
CA ASN A 148 21.26 0.97 10.31
C ASN A 148 21.30 2.50 10.44
N GLY A 149 20.40 3.20 9.74
CA GLY A 149 20.32 4.67 9.76
C GLY A 149 21.39 5.39 8.92
N GLU A 150 22.22 4.66 8.15
CA GLU A 150 23.27 5.21 7.29
C GLU A 150 23.05 4.86 5.83
N PHE A 151 23.39 5.80 4.95
CA PHE A 151 23.35 5.58 3.51
C PHE A 151 24.46 4.62 3.06
N LYS A 152 24.09 3.62 2.26
CA LYS A 152 25.01 2.70 1.58
C LYS A 152 24.76 2.76 0.07
N ALA A 153 25.75 3.20 -0.69
CA ALA A 153 25.67 3.27 -2.14
C ALA A 153 25.46 1.88 -2.75
N ALA A 154 24.60 1.79 -3.75
CA ALA A 154 24.40 0.58 -4.52
C ALA A 154 25.57 0.34 -5.48
N SER A 155 25.93 -0.93 -5.66
CA SER A 155 26.87 -1.35 -6.69
C SER A 155 26.23 -1.23 -8.09
N ARG A 156 27.06 -1.11 -9.13
CA ARG A 156 26.58 -1.13 -10.51
C ARG A 156 25.77 -2.38 -10.85
N ARG A 157 26.13 -3.52 -10.25
CA ARG A 157 25.41 -4.78 -10.46
C ARG A 157 23.99 -4.70 -9.88
N GLU A 158 23.82 -4.23 -8.65
CA GLU A 158 22.51 -4.06 -8.02
C GLU A 158 21.62 -3.11 -8.82
N ILE A 159 22.17 -2.00 -9.35
CA ILE A 159 21.42 -1.04 -10.16
C ILE A 159 20.90 -1.69 -11.45
N ILE A 160 21.73 -2.48 -12.14
CA ILE A 160 21.34 -3.17 -13.39
C ILE A 160 20.31 -4.26 -13.07
N GLU A 161 20.57 -5.07 -12.05
CA GLU A 161 19.72 -6.20 -11.67
C GLU A 161 18.31 -5.72 -11.28
N SER A 162 18.19 -4.64 -10.50
CA SER A 162 16.90 -4.07 -10.13
C SER A 162 16.07 -3.68 -11.36
N LYS A 163 16.66 -2.96 -12.29
CA LYS A 163 15.99 -2.56 -13.54
C LYS A 163 15.54 -3.75 -14.39
N MET A 164 16.37 -4.79 -14.49
CA MET A 164 16.08 -5.93 -15.35
C MET A 164 15.08 -6.93 -14.76
N THR A 165 14.99 -7.02 -13.45
CA THR A 165 14.25 -8.11 -12.80
C THR A 165 13.03 -7.64 -12.00
N ARG A 166 12.95 -6.36 -11.62
CA ARG A 166 11.92 -5.87 -10.69
C ARG A 166 10.94 -4.84 -11.27
N GLY A 167 11.22 -4.28 -12.45
CA GLY A 167 10.42 -3.17 -12.99
C GLY A 167 10.53 -1.89 -12.15
N GLU A 168 11.61 -1.76 -11.36
CA GLU A 168 11.91 -0.62 -10.48
C GLU A 168 13.41 -0.32 -10.46
N THR A 169 13.80 0.88 -10.09
CA THR A 169 15.20 1.21 -9.87
C THR A 169 15.62 0.89 -8.44
N VAL A 170 16.94 0.83 -8.16
CA VAL A 170 17.42 1.00 -6.79
C VAL A 170 17.00 2.40 -6.31
N PRO A 171 16.50 2.55 -5.05
CA PRO A 171 16.06 3.84 -4.53
C PRO A 171 17.07 4.97 -4.70
N TYR A 172 16.56 6.15 -5.01
CA TYR A 172 17.33 7.40 -4.99
C TYR A 172 17.18 8.06 -3.62
N ILE A 173 18.30 8.28 -2.93
CA ILE A 173 18.33 8.74 -1.53
C ILE A 173 19.10 10.05 -1.44
N LYS A 174 18.52 11.00 -0.71
CA LYS A 174 19.16 12.27 -0.35
C LYS A 174 19.00 12.53 1.14
N GLU A 175 20.09 12.96 1.80
CA GLU A 175 20.00 13.46 3.17
C GLU A 175 19.39 14.86 3.15
N VAL A 176 18.24 15.02 3.82
CA VAL A 176 17.48 16.27 3.88
C VAL A 176 17.55 16.92 5.27
N GLY A 177 17.90 16.13 6.30
CA GLY A 177 18.15 16.64 7.66
C GLY A 177 16.94 17.28 8.32
N LEU A 178 15.71 16.89 7.94
CA LEU A 178 14.50 17.40 8.57
C LEU A 178 14.25 16.70 9.93
N PRO A 179 13.59 17.34 10.89
CA PRO A 179 13.42 16.84 12.25
C PRO A 179 12.89 15.42 12.36
N ALA A 180 11.88 15.06 11.55
CA ALA A 180 11.28 13.72 11.51
C ALA A 180 11.70 12.89 10.29
N MET A 181 12.50 13.46 9.36
CA MET A 181 12.97 12.80 8.15
C MET A 181 14.43 13.19 7.85
N ARG A 182 15.38 12.34 8.26
CA ARG A 182 16.80 12.54 7.93
C ARG A 182 17.08 12.35 6.44
N PHE A 183 16.47 11.35 5.83
CA PHE A 183 16.64 10.99 4.43
C PHE A 183 15.32 11.06 3.70
N LEU A 184 15.36 11.55 2.46
CA LEU A 184 14.31 11.39 1.48
C LEU A 184 14.69 10.24 0.55
N GLU A 185 13.82 9.24 0.46
CA GLU A 185 13.92 8.09 -0.43
C GLU A 185 12.88 8.24 -1.55
N VAL A 186 13.33 8.09 -2.80
CA VAL A 186 12.47 8.14 -3.99
C VAL A 186 12.61 6.85 -4.76
N ASP A 187 11.51 6.11 -4.89
CA ASP A 187 11.42 4.85 -5.61
C ASP A 187 10.83 5.08 -7.00
N ILE A 188 11.58 4.78 -8.04
CA ILE A 188 11.10 4.84 -9.43
C ILE A 188 10.62 3.45 -9.85
N ASN A 189 9.32 3.33 -10.09
CA ASN A 189 8.66 2.17 -10.65
C ASN A 189 8.31 2.45 -12.12
N PHE A 190 8.50 1.49 -13.00
CA PHE A 190 8.16 1.57 -14.42
C PHE A 190 7.42 0.30 -14.90
N SER A 191 6.91 -0.48 -13.97
CA SER A 191 6.04 -1.63 -14.18
C SER A 191 5.07 -1.76 -13.00
N LEU A 192 3.88 -2.29 -13.25
CA LEU A 192 2.95 -2.71 -12.19
C LEU A 192 3.27 -4.12 -11.66
N ASP A 193 3.94 -4.92 -12.46
CA ASP A 193 4.30 -6.30 -12.16
C ASP A 193 5.69 -6.44 -11.53
N TYR A 194 5.99 -7.65 -11.08
CA TYR A 194 7.30 -8.03 -10.53
C TYR A 194 8.40 -8.06 -11.59
N LYS A 195 8.04 -8.22 -12.86
CA LYS A 195 8.95 -8.13 -14.00
C LYS A 195 8.50 -6.98 -14.89
N PRO A 196 9.42 -6.38 -15.67
CA PRO A 196 9.04 -5.45 -16.70
C PRO A 196 8.06 -6.16 -17.67
N GLY A 197 6.78 -5.85 -17.49
CA GLY A 197 5.70 -6.41 -18.30
C GLY A 197 5.29 -5.44 -19.42
N ASP A 198 4.00 -5.41 -19.71
CA ASP A 198 3.46 -4.49 -20.72
C ASP A 198 3.66 -3.02 -20.30
N THR A 199 4.58 -2.36 -21.01
CA THR A 199 4.90 -0.95 -20.79
C THR A 199 3.80 -0.01 -21.29
N GLY A 200 2.93 -0.47 -22.20
CA GLY A 200 1.82 0.30 -22.72
C GLY A 200 0.84 0.75 -21.64
N LEU A 201 0.55 -0.12 -20.72
CA LEU A 201 -0.34 0.15 -19.59
C LEU A 201 0.18 1.27 -18.67
N VAL A 202 1.46 1.26 -18.34
CA VAL A 202 2.10 2.32 -17.54
C VAL A 202 2.06 3.66 -18.28
N CYS A 203 2.38 3.65 -19.57
CA CYS A 203 2.33 4.86 -20.40
C CYS A 203 0.91 5.44 -20.47
N GLU A 204 -0.11 4.59 -20.61
CA GLU A 204 -1.51 5.01 -20.64
C GLU A 204 -1.94 5.63 -19.31
N MET A 205 -1.63 5.00 -18.18
CA MET A 205 -1.94 5.53 -16.85
C MET A 205 -1.27 6.90 -16.61
N ILE A 206 -0.01 7.07 -17.02
CA ILE A 206 0.73 8.33 -16.85
C ILE A 206 0.17 9.42 -17.78
N ASN A 207 -0.24 9.09 -19.00
CA ASN A 207 -0.86 10.05 -19.91
C ASN A 207 -2.18 10.59 -19.35
N ASN A 208 -2.91 9.76 -18.60
CA ASN A 208 -4.17 10.12 -17.95
C ASN A 208 -3.97 10.70 -16.53
N ALA A 209 -2.73 10.85 -16.06
CA ALA A 209 -2.45 11.36 -14.73
C ALA A 209 -2.93 12.81 -14.56
N VAL A 210 -3.40 13.12 -13.36
CA VAL A 210 -3.98 14.41 -12.98
C VAL A 210 -3.11 15.13 -11.96
N THR A 211 -3.31 16.42 -11.79
CA THR A 211 -2.72 17.19 -10.70
C THR A 211 -3.79 17.48 -9.66
N GLU A 212 -3.62 16.90 -8.48
CA GLU A 212 -4.44 17.18 -7.31
C GLU A 212 -3.89 18.39 -6.58
N GLU A 213 -4.78 19.33 -6.23
CA GLU A 213 -4.41 20.55 -5.52
C GLU A 213 -4.93 20.46 -4.08
N PHE A 214 -4.01 20.55 -3.14
CA PHE A 214 -4.26 20.70 -1.72
C PHE A 214 -3.73 22.09 -1.30
N ASP A 215 -4.34 22.76 -0.36
CA ASP A 215 -4.08 24.17 0.02
C ASP A 215 -2.66 24.70 -0.26
N ASP A 216 -1.64 23.96 0.14
CA ASP A 216 -0.23 24.31 0.06
C ASP A 216 0.62 23.36 -0.81
N LEU A 217 0.01 22.37 -1.45
CA LEU A 217 0.70 21.29 -2.15
C LEU A 217 -0.01 20.89 -3.44
N ARG A 218 0.77 20.76 -4.51
CA ARG A 218 0.30 20.17 -5.78
C ARG A 218 0.96 18.81 -5.96
N VAL A 219 0.15 17.78 -6.23
CA VAL A 219 0.61 16.41 -6.42
C VAL A 219 0.15 15.92 -7.78
N ARG A 220 1.08 15.69 -8.72
CA ARG A 220 0.76 14.98 -9.93
C ARG A 220 0.65 13.49 -9.61
N THR A 221 -0.54 12.92 -9.75
CA THR A 221 -0.83 11.54 -9.40
C THR A 221 -1.72 10.88 -10.46
N LEU A 222 -1.92 9.58 -10.35
CA LEU A 222 -2.82 8.86 -11.24
C LEU A 222 -4.27 9.30 -11.03
N ARG A 223 -5.07 9.23 -12.09
CA ARG A 223 -6.53 9.34 -11.98
C ARG A 223 -7.07 8.27 -11.03
N ARG A 224 -8.18 8.55 -10.34
CA ARG A 224 -8.70 7.73 -9.23
C ARG A 224 -8.83 6.24 -9.55
N ASP A 225 -9.32 5.89 -10.74
CA ASP A 225 -9.47 4.52 -11.20
C ASP A 225 -8.11 3.84 -11.46
N ASP A 226 -7.20 4.49 -12.16
CA ASP A 226 -5.83 4.00 -12.38
C ASP A 226 -5.04 3.89 -11.06
N PHE A 227 -5.26 4.82 -10.13
CA PHE A 227 -4.66 4.79 -8.79
C PHE A 227 -5.16 3.60 -7.96
N PHE A 228 -6.47 3.30 -8.03
CA PHE A 228 -7.06 2.13 -7.41
C PHE A 228 -6.46 0.84 -7.97
N ILE A 229 -6.36 0.71 -9.30
CA ILE A 229 -5.74 -0.44 -9.97
C ILE A 229 -4.29 -0.60 -9.56
N HIS A 230 -3.53 0.50 -9.48
CA HIS A 230 -2.15 0.47 -8.98
C HIS A 230 -2.05 -0.07 -7.55
N LEU A 231 -2.92 0.39 -6.63
CA LEU A 231 -2.93 -0.12 -5.25
C LEU A 231 -3.29 -1.61 -5.19
N CYS A 232 -4.26 -2.05 -5.99
CA CYS A 232 -4.65 -3.46 -6.09
C CYS A 232 -3.50 -4.33 -6.63
N SER A 233 -2.83 -3.88 -7.69
CA SER A 233 -1.69 -4.57 -8.29
C SER A 233 -0.52 -4.68 -7.31
N HIS A 234 -0.21 -3.61 -6.60
CA HIS A 234 0.84 -3.61 -5.57
C HIS A 234 0.51 -4.56 -4.40
N LEU A 235 -0.74 -4.54 -3.91
CA LEU A 235 -1.19 -5.48 -2.89
C LEU A 235 -1.10 -6.92 -3.38
N TYR A 236 -1.62 -7.21 -4.58
CA TYR A 236 -1.62 -8.55 -5.17
C TYR A 236 -0.19 -9.09 -5.34
N LYS A 237 0.70 -8.29 -5.92
CA LYS A 237 2.13 -8.62 -6.09
C LYS A 237 2.76 -9.11 -4.79
N GLU A 238 2.54 -8.42 -3.69
CA GLU A 238 3.12 -8.81 -2.41
C GLU A 238 2.36 -9.95 -1.73
N ALA A 239 1.03 -9.93 -1.78
CA ALA A 239 0.20 -10.95 -1.13
C ALA A 239 0.36 -12.35 -1.76
N THR A 240 0.74 -12.41 -3.03
CA THR A 240 0.83 -13.65 -3.80
C THR A 240 2.26 -14.09 -4.12
N THR A 241 3.27 -13.49 -3.51
CA THR A 241 4.68 -13.82 -3.75
C THR A 241 5.30 -14.47 -2.51
N LEU A 242 5.89 -15.67 -2.67
CA LEU A 242 6.40 -16.51 -1.58
C LEU A 242 7.36 -15.79 -0.63
N PRO A 243 8.39 -15.04 -1.05
CA PRO A 243 9.26 -14.30 -0.14
C PRO A 243 8.51 -13.35 0.82
N TRP A 244 7.44 -12.69 0.37
CA TRP A 244 6.63 -11.83 1.23
C TRP A 244 5.82 -12.62 2.26
N VAL A 245 5.30 -13.82 1.86
CA VAL A 245 4.62 -14.73 2.79
C VAL A 245 5.59 -15.24 3.86
N GLU A 246 6.81 -15.61 3.48
CA GLU A 246 7.86 -16.06 4.41
C GLU A 246 8.26 -14.98 5.41
N MET A 247 8.34 -13.73 4.97
CA MET A 247 8.59 -12.57 5.82
C MET A 247 7.37 -12.12 6.63
N MET A 248 6.20 -12.74 6.46
CA MET A 248 4.92 -12.32 7.07
C MET A 248 4.50 -10.89 6.68
N ARG A 249 4.90 -10.42 5.49
CA ARG A 249 4.61 -9.07 4.97
C ARG A 249 3.61 -9.05 3.81
N ASP A 250 3.18 -10.24 3.36
CA ASP A 250 2.16 -10.47 2.33
C ASP A 250 0.82 -9.78 2.67
N MET A 251 0.36 -9.89 3.91
CA MET A 251 -0.93 -9.38 4.37
C MET A 251 -0.73 -8.29 5.45
N THR A 252 -0.31 -7.10 5.06
CA THR A 252 -0.15 -5.97 6.00
C THR A 252 -1.35 -5.03 5.92
N ALA A 253 -2.07 -4.81 7.04
CA ALA A 253 -3.37 -4.13 7.06
C ALA A 253 -3.39 -2.72 6.44
N TYR A 254 -2.30 -1.95 6.53
CA TYR A 254 -2.27 -0.59 5.96
C TYR A 254 -2.50 -0.57 4.44
N LYS A 255 -2.09 -1.63 3.70
CA LYS A 255 -2.32 -1.71 2.25
C LYS A 255 -3.78 -1.94 1.91
N TYR A 256 -4.44 -2.79 2.69
CA TYR A 256 -5.90 -2.96 2.59
C TYR A 256 -6.64 -1.70 3.03
N ALA A 257 -6.10 -0.95 4.01
CA ALA A 257 -6.68 0.31 4.46
C ALA A 257 -6.65 1.40 3.36
N ASP A 258 -5.60 1.42 2.52
CA ASP A 258 -5.51 2.30 1.37
C ASP A 258 -6.65 2.00 0.34
N ILE A 259 -6.93 0.72 0.08
CA ILE A 259 -8.05 0.27 -0.78
C ILE A 259 -9.40 0.54 -0.10
N TYR A 260 -9.51 0.23 1.20
CA TYR A 260 -10.71 0.50 2.00
C TYR A 260 -11.12 1.98 1.95
N LEU A 261 -10.15 2.91 2.03
CA LEU A 261 -10.41 4.33 1.90
C LEU A 261 -11.12 4.66 0.58
N LEU A 262 -10.54 4.22 -0.55
CA LEU A 262 -11.06 4.54 -1.88
C LEU A 262 -12.45 3.93 -2.13
N LEU A 263 -12.68 2.71 -1.65
CA LEU A 263 -13.96 2.02 -1.80
C LEU A 263 -15.05 2.56 -0.88
N SER A 264 -14.69 3.02 0.34
CA SER A 264 -15.64 3.62 1.29
C SER A 264 -16.18 4.97 0.81
N ASP A 265 -15.40 5.69 -0.01
CA ASP A 265 -15.77 6.99 -0.58
C ASP A 265 -16.39 6.85 -1.99
N ALA A 266 -16.52 5.62 -2.52
CA ALA A 266 -17.06 5.34 -3.84
C ALA A 266 -18.55 4.96 -3.77
N ASP A 267 -19.38 5.66 -4.54
CA ASP A 267 -20.74 5.24 -4.81
C ASP A 267 -20.77 4.06 -5.81
N ARG A 268 -21.99 3.63 -6.16
CA ARG A 268 -22.17 2.51 -7.08
C ARG A 268 -21.58 2.80 -8.47
N GLU A 269 -21.88 3.96 -9.04
CA GLU A 269 -21.42 4.34 -10.38
C GLU A 269 -19.90 4.46 -10.42
N GLN A 270 -19.31 5.05 -9.40
CA GLN A 270 -17.84 5.10 -9.24
C GLN A 270 -17.24 3.70 -9.15
N THR A 271 -17.86 2.81 -8.39
CA THR A 271 -17.39 1.41 -8.25
C THR A 271 -17.50 0.65 -9.58
N GLU A 272 -18.58 0.85 -10.34
CA GLU A 272 -18.74 0.28 -11.68
C GLU A 272 -17.59 0.72 -12.61
N ARG A 273 -17.30 2.03 -12.64
CA ARG A 273 -16.18 2.58 -13.42
C ARG A 273 -14.81 1.99 -13.03
N LEU A 274 -14.56 1.76 -11.72
CA LEU A 274 -13.33 1.12 -11.28
C LEU A 274 -13.15 -0.28 -11.90
N PHE A 275 -14.21 -1.08 -11.90
CA PHE A 275 -14.16 -2.44 -12.49
C PHE A 275 -14.18 -2.44 -14.02
N GLU A 276 -14.86 -1.49 -14.66
CA GLU A 276 -14.80 -1.31 -16.11
C GLU A 276 -13.38 -0.99 -16.54
N ARG A 277 -12.74 -0.02 -15.87
CA ARG A 277 -11.35 0.33 -16.13
C ARG A 277 -10.40 -0.84 -15.88
N ALA A 278 -10.63 -1.62 -14.83
CA ALA A 278 -9.85 -2.82 -14.56
C ALA A 278 -9.97 -3.88 -15.67
N ARG A 279 -11.17 -4.05 -16.28
CA ARG A 279 -11.36 -4.95 -17.43
C ARG A 279 -10.64 -4.44 -18.68
N GLU A 280 -10.73 -3.13 -18.97
CA GLU A 280 -10.01 -2.51 -20.10
C GLU A 280 -8.51 -2.81 -20.03
N LEU A 281 -7.95 -2.82 -18.81
CA LEU A 281 -6.54 -3.06 -18.57
C LEU A 281 -6.20 -4.53 -18.27
N GLY A 282 -7.16 -5.46 -18.32
CA GLY A 282 -6.95 -6.88 -18.03
C GLY A 282 -6.55 -7.18 -16.57
N THR A 283 -6.90 -6.29 -15.64
CA THR A 283 -6.53 -6.37 -14.21
C THR A 283 -7.72 -6.67 -13.29
N GLU A 284 -8.88 -7.03 -13.85
CA GLU A 284 -10.12 -7.21 -13.10
C GLU A 284 -10.02 -8.29 -12.00
N LYS A 285 -9.32 -9.39 -12.25
CA LYS A 285 -9.10 -10.45 -11.22
C LYS A 285 -8.21 -9.96 -10.08
N ILE A 286 -7.20 -9.16 -10.38
CA ILE A 286 -6.30 -8.55 -9.38
C ILE A 286 -7.08 -7.57 -8.50
N CYS A 287 -7.92 -6.74 -9.11
CA CYS A 287 -8.78 -5.82 -8.38
C CYS A 287 -9.82 -6.57 -7.53
N ALA A 288 -10.43 -7.62 -8.08
CA ALA A 288 -11.38 -8.45 -7.36
C ALA A 288 -10.74 -9.14 -6.14
N PHE A 289 -9.53 -9.68 -6.28
CA PHE A 289 -8.73 -10.20 -5.17
C PHE A 289 -8.61 -9.18 -4.04
N ALA A 290 -8.13 -7.97 -4.37
CA ALA A 290 -7.89 -6.91 -3.41
C ALA A 290 -9.17 -6.45 -2.70
N VAL A 291 -10.28 -6.34 -3.43
CA VAL A 291 -11.60 -5.96 -2.89
C VAL A 291 -12.14 -7.03 -1.94
N ILE A 292 -12.09 -8.31 -2.33
CA ILE A 292 -12.57 -9.43 -1.49
C ILE A 292 -11.77 -9.48 -0.19
N GLU A 293 -10.44 -9.45 -0.25
CA GLU A 293 -9.62 -9.48 0.96
C GLU A 293 -9.88 -8.26 1.86
N THR A 294 -9.98 -7.05 1.26
CA THR A 294 -10.31 -5.83 2.01
C THR A 294 -11.67 -5.93 2.68
N SER A 295 -12.71 -6.39 2.00
CA SER A 295 -14.06 -6.51 2.56
C SER A 295 -14.14 -7.53 3.72
N ARG A 296 -13.27 -8.53 3.75
CA ARG A 296 -13.19 -9.51 4.85
C ARG A 296 -12.42 -8.99 6.06
N LEU A 297 -11.44 -8.12 5.84
CA LEU A 297 -10.56 -7.59 6.89
C LEU A 297 -11.06 -6.28 7.49
N PHE A 298 -11.83 -5.49 6.75
CA PHE A 298 -12.39 -4.21 7.18
C PHE A 298 -13.92 -4.26 7.13
N LYS A 299 -14.55 -3.33 7.84
CA LYS A 299 -16.00 -3.11 7.76
C LYS A 299 -16.28 -2.19 6.57
N LEU A 300 -16.32 -2.77 5.39
CA LEU A 300 -16.60 -2.04 4.16
C LEU A 300 -18.11 -1.98 3.92
N ASP A 301 -18.68 -0.77 3.92
CA ASP A 301 -20.11 -0.53 3.63
C ASP A 301 -20.40 -0.43 2.12
N ASN A 302 -19.53 -0.97 1.28
CA ASN A 302 -19.73 -1.05 -0.16
C ASN A 302 -20.00 -2.52 -0.56
N SER A 303 -21.22 -2.96 -0.28
CA SER A 303 -21.66 -4.33 -0.59
C SER A 303 -21.64 -4.63 -2.09
N TYR A 304 -21.85 -3.61 -2.93
CA TYR A 304 -21.80 -3.74 -4.37
C TYR A 304 -20.40 -4.11 -4.86
N ALA A 305 -19.35 -3.45 -4.35
CA ALA A 305 -17.97 -3.75 -4.71
C ALA A 305 -17.60 -5.20 -4.34
N ALA A 306 -17.99 -5.67 -3.16
CA ALA A 306 -17.74 -7.03 -2.73
C ALA A 306 -18.46 -8.07 -3.62
N ALA A 307 -19.74 -7.83 -3.95
CA ALA A 307 -20.51 -8.72 -4.81
C ALA A 307 -19.96 -8.77 -6.25
N ALA A 308 -19.60 -7.63 -6.83
CA ALA A 308 -18.97 -7.55 -8.15
C ALA A 308 -17.63 -8.31 -8.20
N ALA A 309 -16.81 -8.18 -7.16
CA ALA A 309 -15.54 -8.87 -7.06
C ALA A 309 -15.72 -10.40 -6.89
N GLU A 310 -16.70 -10.85 -6.09
CA GLU A 310 -17.05 -12.27 -5.96
C GLU A 310 -17.52 -12.87 -7.30
N GLU A 311 -18.31 -12.14 -8.08
CA GLU A 311 -18.75 -12.60 -9.40
C GLU A 311 -17.59 -12.73 -10.40
N ILE A 312 -16.62 -11.81 -10.40
CA ILE A 312 -15.42 -11.87 -11.26
C ILE A 312 -14.57 -13.13 -10.97
N LEU A 313 -14.46 -13.54 -9.72
CA LEU A 313 -13.64 -14.71 -9.32
C LEU A 313 -14.46 -15.99 -9.13
N LYS A 314 -15.74 -16.01 -9.50
CA LYS A 314 -16.64 -17.15 -9.31
C LYS A 314 -16.13 -18.43 -9.97
N ASP A 315 -15.60 -18.32 -11.18
CA ASP A 315 -15.09 -19.45 -11.97
C ASP A 315 -13.61 -19.76 -11.68
N ASP A 316 -12.94 -18.93 -10.86
CA ASP A 316 -11.54 -19.11 -10.48
C ASP A 316 -11.32 -18.87 -8.97
N PRO A 317 -11.96 -19.66 -8.09
CA PRO A 317 -11.90 -19.43 -6.65
C PRO A 317 -10.50 -19.70 -6.04
N GLU A 318 -9.61 -20.34 -6.78
CA GLU A 318 -8.24 -20.59 -6.34
C GLU A 318 -7.34 -19.36 -6.52
N PHE A 319 -7.73 -18.40 -7.37
CA PHE A 319 -6.98 -17.18 -7.59
C PHE A 319 -6.63 -16.46 -6.28
N ILE A 320 -7.60 -16.35 -5.35
CA ILE A 320 -7.41 -15.73 -4.02
C ILE A 320 -6.41 -16.46 -3.12
N ARG A 321 -6.11 -17.73 -3.41
CA ARG A 321 -5.27 -18.59 -2.57
C ARG A 321 -3.92 -18.91 -3.19
N THR A 322 -3.71 -18.49 -4.42
CA THR A 322 -2.50 -18.79 -5.19
C THR A 322 -1.34 -17.90 -4.73
N VAL A 323 -0.19 -18.53 -4.52
CA VAL A 323 1.09 -17.87 -4.22
C VAL A 323 2.13 -18.43 -5.18
N ILE A 324 2.97 -17.55 -5.71
CA ILE A 324 4.03 -17.91 -6.65
C ILE A 324 5.42 -17.74 -6.02
N SER A 325 6.35 -18.60 -6.41
CA SER A 325 7.79 -18.43 -6.16
C SER A 325 8.46 -18.08 -7.49
N PRO A 326 8.77 -16.81 -7.77
CA PRO A 326 9.35 -16.41 -9.05
C PRO A 326 10.72 -17.06 -9.31
N ASN A 327 11.50 -17.28 -8.26
CA ASN A 327 12.84 -17.85 -8.36
C ASN A 327 12.83 -19.34 -8.77
N ASP A 328 11.92 -20.12 -8.17
CA ASP A 328 11.83 -21.56 -8.36
C ASP A 328 10.79 -21.96 -9.41
N LYS A 329 10.07 -20.97 -9.95
CA LYS A 329 8.93 -21.18 -10.86
C LYS A 329 7.88 -22.15 -10.30
N LYS A 330 7.65 -22.10 -8.98
CA LYS A 330 6.67 -22.94 -8.29
C LYS A 330 5.41 -22.19 -7.94
N LYS A 331 4.30 -22.91 -7.98
CA LYS A 331 2.97 -22.47 -7.54
C LYS A 331 2.62 -23.14 -6.22
N TYR A 332 2.10 -22.36 -5.30
CA TYR A 332 1.58 -22.80 -3.99
C TYR A 332 0.14 -22.35 -3.84
N ILE A 333 -0.61 -23.06 -3.00
CA ILE A 333 -1.99 -22.71 -2.66
C ILE A 333 -2.13 -22.70 -1.13
N PHE A 334 -2.75 -21.65 -0.58
CA PHE A 334 -3.16 -21.63 0.81
C PHE A 334 -4.23 -22.69 1.08
N THR A 335 -3.98 -23.58 2.03
CA THR A 335 -4.93 -24.60 2.48
C THR A 335 -6.06 -24.01 3.33
N GLU A 336 -5.77 -22.95 4.10
CA GLU A 336 -6.78 -22.18 4.83
C GLU A 336 -7.53 -21.25 3.87
N LYS A 337 -8.83 -21.45 3.73
CA LYS A 337 -9.69 -20.65 2.84
C LYS A 337 -10.16 -19.33 3.48
N ASP A 338 -10.23 -19.30 4.81
CA ASP A 338 -10.67 -18.13 5.55
C ASP A 338 -9.55 -17.08 5.61
N ILE A 339 -9.76 -15.98 4.91
CA ILE A 339 -8.83 -14.84 4.81
C ILE A 339 -8.50 -14.26 6.20
N VAL A 340 -9.50 -14.14 7.09
CA VAL A 340 -9.29 -13.62 8.44
C VAL A 340 -8.42 -14.56 9.26
N LYS A 341 -8.58 -15.88 9.10
CA LYS A 341 -7.70 -16.85 9.77
C LYS A 341 -6.28 -16.79 9.23
N ARG A 342 -6.10 -16.64 7.90
CA ARG A 342 -4.78 -16.44 7.28
C ARG A 342 -4.10 -15.17 7.81
N PHE A 343 -4.82 -14.05 7.82
CA PHE A 343 -4.31 -12.75 8.29
C PHE A 343 -3.77 -12.82 9.71
N PHE A 344 -4.49 -13.47 10.64
CA PHE A 344 -4.09 -13.60 12.04
C PHE A 344 -3.24 -14.84 12.33
N ALA A 345 -2.81 -15.60 11.34
CA ALA A 345 -1.91 -16.74 11.53
C ALA A 345 -0.53 -16.28 12.00
N LYS A 346 0.09 -17.05 12.91
CA LYS A 346 1.45 -16.75 13.43
C LYS A 346 2.56 -17.02 12.39
N ASN A 347 2.29 -17.95 11.47
CA ASN A 347 3.19 -18.30 10.38
C ASN A 347 2.32 -18.73 9.18
N ARG A 348 2.27 -17.89 8.15
CA ARG A 348 1.47 -18.17 6.95
C ARG A 348 2.11 -19.18 6.02
N LYS A 349 3.45 -19.31 6.04
CA LYS A 349 4.16 -20.31 5.22
C LYS A 349 3.67 -21.73 5.48
N VAL A 350 3.37 -22.08 6.72
CA VAL A 350 2.90 -23.45 7.08
C VAL A 350 1.49 -23.76 6.55
N LEU A 351 0.76 -22.75 6.07
CA LEU A 351 -0.55 -22.89 5.46
C LEU A 351 -0.46 -23.10 3.93
N LEU A 352 0.75 -23.08 3.37
CA LEU A 352 0.96 -23.28 1.94
C LEU A 352 1.19 -24.76 1.62
N LYS A 353 0.63 -25.20 0.49
CA LYS A 353 0.89 -26.49 -0.13
C LYS A 353 1.37 -26.25 -1.56
N GLU A 354 2.43 -26.93 -1.98
CA GLU A 354 2.90 -26.91 -3.37
C GLU A 354 1.82 -27.50 -4.28
N ALA A 355 1.54 -26.80 -5.38
CA ALA A 355 0.44 -27.13 -6.30
C ALA A 355 0.91 -27.26 -7.76
N GLY A 356 2.22 -27.30 -8.00
CA GLY A 356 2.82 -27.48 -9.32
C GLY A 356 3.84 -26.40 -9.68
N SER A 357 4.19 -26.35 -10.95
CA SER A 357 5.07 -25.34 -11.54
C SER A 357 4.26 -24.23 -12.23
N ILE A 358 4.87 -23.06 -12.38
CA ILE A 358 4.36 -22.00 -13.23
C ILE A 358 4.79 -22.35 -14.65
N GLU A 359 3.86 -22.87 -15.47
CA GLU A 359 4.08 -22.99 -16.90
C GLU A 359 3.98 -21.57 -17.48
N ASN A 360 5.11 -21.04 -17.98
CA ASN A 360 5.26 -19.83 -18.79
C ASN A 360 4.23 -18.71 -18.53
N ALA A 361 4.44 -17.93 -17.45
CA ALA A 361 3.82 -16.61 -17.28
C ALA A 361 4.86 -15.53 -17.58
#